data_fc3fed8826bb00e840697222a0c1351a
#
_entry.id   fc3fed8826bb00e840697222a0c1351a
#
_cell.length_a   1.000
_cell.length_b   1.000
_cell.length_c   1.000
_cell.angle_alpha   90.00
_cell.angle_beta   90.00
_cell.angle_gamma   90.00
#
_symmetry.space_group_name_H-M   'P 1'
#
loop_
_entity.id
_entity.type
_entity.pdbx_description
1 polymer ?
#
loop_
_entity_poly.entity_id
_entity_poly.type
_entity_poly.pdbx_seq_one_letter_code
_entity_poly.pdbx_strand_id
1 'polypeptide(L)'
;RAAGIEHAKVFVLAIDDIEDSMNVARHIRLNYPDLNLLVRARDRHHVHLLRDLGVEHIWRETYLSSLGMAYFALRNLGIAEQDAYKSIELFRDYDEKLLAQQQSIYNDEQKVYETHRNALAELEHLFESDTQLRQSPVGVDLQRELQHDRIDVTRDEVK
;
A
#
# COMPACT_ATOMS: atom_id res chain seq x y z
N ARG A 1 -5.10 -27.92 -19.36
CA ARG A 1 -4.16 -28.45 -20.41
C ARG A 1 -4.27 -27.67 -21.72
N ALA A 2 -5.48 -27.24 -22.11
CA ALA A 2 -5.68 -26.54 -23.40
C ALA A 2 -4.99 -25.16 -23.51
N ALA A 3 -4.63 -24.53 -22.40
CA ALA A 3 -4.04 -23.17 -22.36
C ALA A 3 -2.49 -23.15 -22.32
N GLY A 4 -1.82 -24.29 -22.40
CA GLY A 4 -0.36 -24.36 -22.42
C GLY A 4 0.32 -23.93 -21.10
N ILE A 5 -0.36 -24.09 -19.99
CA ILE A 5 0.13 -23.67 -18.64
C ILE A 5 1.48 -24.31 -18.29
N GLU A 6 1.77 -25.49 -18.81
CA GLU A 6 3.03 -26.23 -18.60
C GLU A 6 4.25 -25.48 -19.15
N HIS A 7 4.04 -24.51 -20.06
CA HIS A 7 5.09 -23.67 -20.65
C HIS A 7 5.02 -22.22 -20.19
N ALA A 8 4.05 -21.89 -19.33
CA ALA A 8 3.88 -20.53 -18.83
C ALA A 8 4.97 -20.19 -17.82
N LYS A 9 5.56 -19.01 -17.95
CA LYS A 9 6.49 -18.45 -16.95
C LYS A 9 5.76 -17.73 -15.83
N VAL A 10 4.57 -17.24 -16.11
CA VAL A 10 3.75 -16.45 -15.20
C VAL A 10 2.29 -16.78 -15.46
N PHE A 11 1.50 -16.90 -14.40
CA PHE A 11 0.05 -16.99 -14.45
C PHE A 11 -0.57 -15.79 -13.76
N VAL A 12 -1.36 -15.01 -14.47
CA VAL A 12 -2.08 -13.84 -13.93
C VAL A 12 -3.53 -14.22 -13.68
N LEU A 13 -3.97 -14.13 -12.43
CA LEU A 13 -5.31 -14.42 -12.00
C LEU A 13 -6.02 -13.12 -11.62
N ALA A 14 -7.01 -12.72 -12.41
CA ALA A 14 -7.75 -11.47 -12.24
C ALA A 14 -9.28 -11.70 -12.36
N ILE A 15 -9.77 -12.73 -11.67
CA ILE A 15 -11.19 -13.09 -11.59
C ILE A 15 -11.87 -12.22 -10.52
N ASP A 16 -13.10 -11.77 -10.77
CA ASP A 16 -13.86 -10.90 -9.86
C ASP A 16 -14.45 -11.66 -8.68
N ASP A 17 -14.93 -12.88 -8.90
CA ASP A 17 -15.47 -13.71 -7.85
C ASP A 17 -14.35 -14.28 -6.97
N ILE A 18 -14.49 -14.10 -5.64
CA ILE A 18 -13.46 -14.53 -4.68
C ILE A 18 -13.38 -16.05 -4.61
N GLU A 19 -14.51 -16.75 -4.64
CA GLU A 19 -14.55 -18.22 -4.54
C GLU A 19 -13.90 -18.84 -5.76
N ASP A 20 -14.25 -18.37 -6.95
CA ASP A 20 -13.65 -18.81 -8.23
C ASP A 20 -12.15 -18.51 -8.25
N SER A 21 -11.74 -17.31 -7.82
CA SER A 21 -10.34 -16.93 -7.71
C SER A 21 -9.56 -17.88 -6.79
N MET A 22 -10.11 -18.16 -5.60
CA MET A 22 -9.49 -19.07 -4.62
C MET A 22 -9.42 -20.51 -5.15
N ASN A 23 -10.45 -20.98 -5.87
CA ASN A 23 -10.46 -22.32 -6.47
C ASN A 23 -9.37 -22.46 -7.54
N VAL A 24 -9.22 -21.46 -8.39
CA VAL A 24 -8.15 -21.43 -9.41
C VAL A 24 -6.77 -21.31 -8.75
N ALA A 25 -6.59 -20.41 -7.80
CA ALA A 25 -5.32 -20.23 -7.11
C ALA A 25 -4.86 -21.52 -6.40
N ARG A 26 -5.77 -22.21 -5.72
CA ARG A 26 -5.52 -23.50 -5.07
C ARG A 26 -5.12 -24.58 -6.10
N HIS A 27 -5.84 -24.65 -7.23
CA HIS A 27 -5.51 -25.59 -8.30
C HIS A 27 -4.10 -25.34 -8.86
N ILE A 28 -3.74 -24.09 -9.10
CA ILE A 28 -2.41 -23.71 -9.60
C ILE A 28 -1.33 -24.08 -8.57
N ARG A 29 -1.49 -23.73 -7.31
CA ARG A 29 -0.50 -24.05 -6.28
C ARG A 29 -0.29 -25.56 -6.06
N LEU A 30 -1.36 -26.35 -6.20
CA LEU A 30 -1.27 -27.81 -6.05
C LEU A 30 -0.60 -28.50 -7.25
N ASN A 31 -0.85 -28.04 -8.47
CA ASN A 31 -0.41 -28.72 -9.67
C ASN A 31 0.83 -28.10 -10.33
N TYR A 32 1.11 -26.82 -10.04
CA TYR A 32 2.20 -26.02 -10.62
C TYR A 32 2.85 -25.15 -9.52
N PRO A 33 3.48 -25.77 -8.48
CA PRO A 33 3.97 -25.04 -7.31
C PRO A 33 5.03 -23.99 -7.65
N ASP A 34 5.86 -24.23 -8.67
CA ASP A 34 6.95 -23.34 -9.07
C ASP A 34 6.51 -22.24 -10.05
N LEU A 35 5.23 -22.25 -10.49
CA LEU A 35 4.73 -21.25 -11.41
C LEU A 35 4.53 -19.90 -10.69
N ASN A 36 5.11 -18.84 -11.25
CA ASN A 36 4.88 -17.49 -10.76
C ASN A 36 3.40 -17.13 -10.89
N LEU A 37 2.71 -17.03 -9.75
CA LEU A 37 1.29 -16.73 -9.66
C LEU A 37 1.10 -15.30 -9.17
N LEU A 38 0.56 -14.44 -10.04
CA LEU A 38 0.16 -13.07 -9.74
C LEU A 38 -1.35 -13.02 -9.59
N VAL A 39 -1.87 -12.54 -8.46
CA VAL A 39 -3.32 -12.54 -8.20
C VAL A 39 -3.80 -11.13 -7.87
N ARG A 40 -4.92 -10.75 -8.49
CA ARG A 40 -5.68 -9.58 -8.10
C ARG A 40 -6.62 -9.95 -6.95
N ALA A 41 -6.41 -9.36 -5.78
CA ALA A 41 -7.29 -9.53 -4.63
C ALA A 41 -8.38 -8.45 -4.64
N ARG A 42 -9.61 -8.85 -4.37
CA ARG A 42 -10.77 -7.99 -4.31
C ARG A 42 -10.73 -7.04 -3.11
N ASP A 43 -10.36 -7.58 -1.95
CA ASP A 43 -10.32 -6.89 -0.68
C ASP A 43 -9.21 -7.45 0.23
N ARG A 44 -9.13 -6.94 1.46
CA ARG A 44 -8.14 -7.36 2.46
C ARG A 44 -8.32 -8.81 2.89
N HIS A 45 -9.57 -9.26 3.04
CA HIS A 45 -9.85 -10.65 3.42
C HIS A 45 -9.36 -11.63 2.35
N HIS A 46 -9.59 -11.32 1.08
CA HIS A 46 -9.08 -12.11 -0.05
C HIS A 46 -7.54 -12.14 -0.07
N VAL A 47 -6.86 -11.05 0.30
CA VAL A 47 -5.38 -11.07 0.45
C VAL A 47 -4.95 -12.11 1.49
N HIS A 48 -5.61 -12.15 2.64
CA HIS A 48 -5.29 -13.11 3.71
C HIS A 48 -5.46 -14.55 3.24
N LEU A 49 -6.59 -14.86 2.59
CA LEU A 49 -6.85 -16.18 2.02
C LEU A 49 -5.78 -16.60 1.00
N LEU A 50 -5.37 -15.69 0.13
CA LEU A 50 -4.33 -15.95 -0.87
C LEU A 50 -2.95 -16.16 -0.23
N ARG A 51 -2.61 -15.40 0.81
CA ARG A 51 -1.38 -15.60 1.58
C ARG A 51 -1.33 -16.97 2.25
N ASP A 52 -2.45 -17.45 2.76
CA ASP A 52 -2.55 -18.81 3.34
C ASP A 52 -2.32 -19.92 2.29
N LEU A 53 -2.57 -19.65 1.02
CA LEU A 53 -2.20 -20.53 -0.10
C LEU A 53 -0.74 -20.36 -0.56
N GLY A 54 0.06 -19.52 0.08
CA GLY A 54 1.44 -19.25 -0.31
C GLY A 54 1.55 -18.40 -1.58
N VAL A 55 0.57 -17.56 -1.89
CA VAL A 55 0.67 -16.59 -2.98
C VAL A 55 1.45 -15.38 -2.50
N GLU A 56 2.58 -15.08 -3.14
CA GLU A 56 3.48 -13.97 -2.76
C GLU A 56 3.11 -12.67 -3.49
N HIS A 57 2.69 -12.78 -4.75
CA HIS A 57 2.42 -11.63 -5.60
C HIS A 57 0.92 -11.34 -5.66
N ILE A 58 0.46 -10.43 -4.81
CA ILE A 58 -0.95 -10.07 -4.66
C ILE A 58 -1.13 -8.56 -4.86
N TRP A 59 -2.04 -8.17 -5.75
CA TRP A 59 -2.44 -6.78 -5.99
C TRP A 59 -3.88 -6.55 -5.55
N ARG A 60 -4.12 -5.61 -4.65
CA ARG A 60 -5.48 -5.19 -4.28
C ARG A 60 -6.09 -4.34 -5.40
N GLU A 61 -7.32 -4.67 -5.80
CA GLU A 61 -7.96 -4.16 -7.00
C GLU A 61 -8.00 -2.63 -7.12
N THR A 62 -8.42 -1.93 -6.06
CA THR A 62 -8.59 -0.46 -6.08
C THR A 62 -7.55 0.29 -5.28
N TYR A 63 -6.65 -0.39 -4.60
CA TYR A 63 -5.75 0.21 -3.60
C TYR A 63 -4.83 1.28 -4.19
N LEU A 64 -4.10 0.96 -5.25
CA LEU A 64 -3.17 1.91 -5.85
C LEU A 64 -3.88 3.11 -6.50
N SER A 65 -5.02 2.88 -7.14
CA SER A 65 -5.83 3.97 -7.69
C SER A 65 -6.41 4.87 -6.61
N SER A 66 -6.81 4.31 -5.46
CA SER A 66 -7.27 5.08 -4.30
C SER A 66 -6.17 5.94 -3.70
N LEU A 67 -4.94 5.44 -3.62
CA LEU A 67 -3.78 6.24 -3.18
C LEU A 67 -3.51 7.41 -4.14
N GLY A 68 -3.59 7.17 -5.45
CA GLY A 68 -3.48 8.21 -6.46
C GLY A 68 -4.55 9.29 -6.31
N MET A 69 -5.82 8.89 -6.11
CA MET A 69 -6.92 9.83 -5.85
C MET A 69 -6.69 10.63 -4.57
N ALA A 70 -6.26 9.99 -3.49
CA ALA A 70 -5.96 10.65 -2.22
C ALA A 70 -4.84 11.69 -2.38
N TYR A 71 -3.78 11.37 -3.11
CA TYR A 71 -2.72 12.32 -3.43
C TYR A 71 -3.27 13.58 -4.12
N PHE A 72 -4.07 13.42 -5.17
CA PHE A 72 -4.66 14.57 -5.86
C PHE A 72 -5.66 15.35 -4.99
N ALA A 73 -6.40 14.68 -4.12
CA ALA A 73 -7.27 15.35 -3.16
C ALA A 73 -6.47 16.24 -2.20
N LEU A 74 -5.38 15.73 -1.62
CA LEU A 74 -4.48 16.51 -0.77
C LEU A 74 -3.91 17.73 -1.50
N ARG A 75 -3.47 17.56 -2.76
CA ARG A 75 -2.97 18.66 -3.59
C ARG A 75 -4.03 19.74 -3.83
N ASN A 76 -5.29 19.36 -4.08
CA ASN A 76 -6.40 20.30 -4.27
C ASN A 76 -6.82 21.01 -2.98
N LEU A 77 -6.55 20.42 -1.82
CA LEU A 77 -6.72 21.05 -0.51
C LEU A 77 -5.57 22.02 -0.15
N GLY A 78 -4.60 22.20 -1.05
CA GLY A 78 -3.48 23.14 -0.86
C GLY A 78 -2.27 22.55 -0.15
N ILE A 79 -2.25 21.24 0.11
CA ILE A 79 -1.08 20.58 0.70
C ILE A 79 0.09 20.59 -0.30
N ALA A 80 1.29 20.95 0.15
CA ALA A 80 2.47 20.95 -0.70
C ALA A 80 2.75 19.57 -1.29
N GLU A 81 3.34 19.51 -2.49
CA GLU A 81 3.57 18.26 -3.22
C GLU A 81 4.34 17.22 -2.42
N GLN A 82 5.45 17.66 -1.81
CA GLN A 82 6.28 16.76 -1.00
C GLN A 82 5.55 16.20 0.21
N ASP A 83 4.67 17.00 0.82
CA ASP A 83 3.92 16.61 2.00
C ASP A 83 2.76 15.67 1.65
N ALA A 84 2.08 15.95 0.54
CA ALA A 84 1.08 15.03 0.01
C ALA A 84 1.70 13.66 -0.32
N TYR A 85 2.87 13.64 -0.97
CA TYR A 85 3.59 12.42 -1.28
C TYR A 85 3.99 11.65 -0.02
N LYS A 86 4.60 12.32 0.97
CA LYS A 86 4.98 11.70 2.25
C LYS A 86 3.79 11.13 2.99
N SER A 87 2.65 11.82 2.99
CA SER A 87 1.42 11.34 3.63
C SER A 87 0.91 10.04 2.98
N ILE A 88 0.96 9.94 1.65
CA ILE A 88 0.59 8.72 0.94
C ILE A 88 1.54 7.57 1.23
N GLU A 89 2.85 7.82 1.25
CA GLU A 89 3.86 6.80 1.59
C GLU A 89 3.69 6.31 3.04
N LEU A 90 3.53 7.23 3.99
CA LEU A 90 3.27 6.88 5.40
C LEU A 90 2.03 6.00 5.55
N PHE A 91 0.94 6.39 4.89
CA PHE A 91 -0.29 5.60 4.89
C PHE A 91 -0.06 4.21 4.27
N ARG A 92 0.66 4.12 3.15
CA ARG A 92 0.97 2.85 2.49
C ARG A 92 1.75 1.90 3.39
N ASP A 93 2.82 2.40 4.01
CA ASP A 93 3.65 1.60 4.91
C ASP A 93 2.88 1.13 6.13
N TYR A 94 2.01 1.99 6.65
CA TYR A 94 1.15 1.66 7.77
C TYR A 94 0.10 0.60 7.41
N ASP A 95 -0.57 0.76 6.27
CA ASP A 95 -1.57 -0.20 5.76
C ASP A 95 -0.97 -1.59 5.51
N GLU A 96 0.25 -1.68 4.97
CA GLU A 96 0.94 -2.96 4.77
C GLU A 96 1.32 -3.63 6.10
N LYS A 97 1.78 -2.86 7.10
CA LYS A 97 2.04 -3.36 8.45
C LYS A 97 0.76 -3.90 9.10
N LEU A 98 -0.33 -3.15 9.01
CA LEU A 98 -1.63 -3.57 9.53
C LEU A 98 -2.13 -4.83 8.85
N LEU A 99 -2.01 -4.92 7.53
CA LEU A 99 -2.37 -6.10 6.77
C LEU A 99 -1.55 -7.33 7.19
N ALA A 100 -0.25 -7.16 7.48
CA ALA A 100 0.59 -8.24 7.98
C ALA A 100 0.20 -8.68 9.40
N GLN A 101 -0.10 -7.74 10.30
CA GLN A 101 -0.55 -8.03 11.66
C GLN A 101 -1.88 -8.79 11.69
N GLN A 102 -2.78 -8.48 10.78
CA GLN A 102 -4.10 -9.11 10.71
C GLN A 102 -4.08 -10.52 10.12
N GLN A 103 -2.97 -10.97 9.52
CA GLN A 103 -2.88 -12.30 8.90
C GLN A 103 -3.25 -13.44 9.85
N SER A 104 -2.91 -13.35 11.13
CA SER A 104 -3.21 -14.40 12.12
C SER A 104 -4.61 -14.29 12.74
N ILE A 105 -5.32 -13.19 12.53
CA ILE A 105 -6.60 -12.89 13.19
C ILE A 105 -7.74 -12.57 12.22
N TYR A 106 -7.51 -12.63 10.91
CA TYR A 106 -8.47 -12.14 9.91
C TYR A 106 -9.83 -12.89 9.91
N ASN A 107 -9.89 -14.09 10.52
CA ASN A 107 -11.12 -14.84 10.72
C ASN A 107 -11.90 -14.43 12.00
N ASP A 108 -11.34 -13.55 12.84
CA ASP A 108 -11.95 -13.03 14.05
C ASP A 108 -12.37 -11.57 13.84
N GLU A 109 -13.61 -11.35 13.45
CA GLU A 109 -14.13 -10.01 13.10
C GLU A 109 -13.95 -9.01 14.24
N GLN A 110 -14.10 -9.43 15.51
CA GLN A 110 -13.95 -8.53 16.64
C GLN A 110 -12.50 -8.07 16.79
N LYS A 111 -11.54 -8.96 16.67
CA LYS A 111 -10.12 -8.62 16.75
C LYS A 111 -9.69 -7.76 15.56
N VAL A 112 -10.18 -8.06 14.36
CA VAL A 112 -9.94 -7.23 13.17
C VAL A 112 -10.47 -5.81 13.38
N TYR A 113 -11.69 -5.67 13.90
CA TYR A 113 -12.28 -4.37 14.20
C TYR A 113 -11.48 -3.59 15.26
N GLU A 114 -11.10 -4.23 16.37
CA GLU A 114 -10.29 -3.61 17.42
C GLU A 114 -8.91 -3.17 16.88
N THR A 115 -8.28 -4.01 16.08
CA THR A 115 -7.00 -3.69 15.45
C THR A 115 -7.13 -2.50 14.48
N HIS A 116 -8.19 -2.45 13.69
CA HIS A 116 -8.47 -1.31 12.81
C HIS A 116 -8.68 -0.01 13.57
N ARG A 117 -9.46 -0.04 14.65
CA ARG A 117 -9.73 1.14 15.47
C ARG A 117 -8.44 1.69 16.11
N ASN A 118 -7.61 0.82 16.64
CA ASN A 118 -6.33 1.22 17.24
C ASN A 118 -5.38 1.78 16.17
N ALA A 119 -5.35 1.15 14.99
CA ALA A 119 -4.58 1.58 13.85
C ALA A 119 -4.96 2.99 13.37
N LEU A 120 -6.24 3.30 13.30
CA LEU A 120 -6.70 4.65 12.93
C LEU A 120 -6.22 5.70 13.94
N ALA A 121 -6.35 5.43 15.25
CA ALA A 121 -5.89 6.35 16.28
C ALA A 121 -4.37 6.59 16.24
N GLU A 122 -3.59 5.55 15.99
CA GLU A 122 -2.14 5.67 15.78
C GLU A 122 -1.80 6.51 14.55
N LEU A 123 -2.49 6.29 13.44
CA LEU A 123 -2.26 7.01 12.19
C LEU A 123 -2.62 8.49 12.33
N GLU A 124 -3.74 8.81 12.99
CA GLU A 124 -4.12 10.19 13.33
C GLU A 124 -3.03 10.87 14.16
N HIS A 125 -2.55 10.23 15.21
CA HIS A 125 -1.47 10.76 16.05
C HIS A 125 -0.15 10.99 15.27
N LEU A 126 0.18 10.10 14.33
CA LEU A 126 1.36 10.26 13.47
C LEU A 126 1.24 11.49 12.56
N PHE A 127 0.08 11.69 11.95
CA PHE A 127 -0.17 12.87 11.12
C PHE A 127 -0.18 14.18 11.92
N GLU A 128 -0.76 14.17 13.12
CA GLU A 128 -0.76 15.33 14.00
C GLU A 128 0.66 15.71 14.46
N SER A 129 1.46 14.72 14.85
CA SER A 129 2.84 14.96 15.32
C SER A 129 3.73 15.48 14.19
N ASP A 130 3.59 14.99 12.97
CA ASP A 130 4.34 15.51 11.81
C ASP A 130 3.90 16.96 11.48
N THR A 131 2.63 17.27 11.62
CA THR A 131 2.10 18.63 11.41
C THR A 131 2.60 19.60 12.49
N GLN A 132 2.66 19.18 13.77
CA GLN A 132 3.16 20.00 14.87
C GLN A 132 4.67 20.25 14.75
N LEU A 133 5.46 19.27 14.33
CA LEU A 133 6.89 19.43 14.06
C LEU A 133 7.16 20.47 12.96
N ARG A 134 6.31 20.53 11.94
CA ARG A 134 6.43 21.50 10.84
C ARG A 134 6.01 22.92 11.22
N GLN A 135 5.11 23.07 12.18
CA GLN A 135 4.66 24.35 12.71
C GLN A 135 5.54 24.85 13.88
N SER A 136 6.47 24.03 14.38
CA SER A 136 7.42 24.44 15.40
C SER A 136 8.44 25.44 14.84
N PRO A 137 8.95 26.40 15.63
CA PRO A 137 9.99 27.34 15.21
C PRO A 137 11.21 26.64 14.58
N VAL A 138 11.61 25.50 15.12
CA VAL A 138 12.72 24.67 14.62
C VAL A 138 12.40 24.06 13.23
N GLY A 139 11.15 23.63 13.00
CA GLY A 139 10.73 23.10 11.70
C GLY A 139 10.68 24.17 10.59
N VAL A 140 10.30 25.39 10.93
CA VAL A 140 10.29 26.53 10.01
C VAL A 140 11.71 26.95 9.61
N ASP A 141 12.66 26.93 10.53
CA ASP A 141 14.05 27.25 10.26
C ASP A 141 14.73 26.18 9.39
N LEU A 142 14.50 24.90 9.65
CA LEU A 142 14.99 23.81 8.81
C LEU A 142 14.43 23.88 7.37
N GLN A 143 13.18 24.26 7.19
CA GLN A 143 12.60 24.45 5.86
C GLN A 143 13.21 25.65 5.11
N ARG A 144 13.56 26.71 5.81
CA ARG A 144 14.28 27.86 5.23
C ARG A 144 15.69 27.51 4.79
N GLU A 145 16.44 26.75 5.58
CA GLU A 145 17.79 26.30 5.23
C GLU A 145 17.77 25.39 3.99
N LEU A 146 16.85 24.41 3.94
CA LEU A 146 16.71 23.49 2.80
C LEU A 146 16.25 24.21 1.50
N GLN A 147 15.51 25.32 1.61
CA GLN A 147 15.17 26.15 0.44
C GLN A 147 16.35 27.05 -0.01
N HIS A 148 17.20 27.48 0.92
CA HIS A 148 18.38 28.28 0.58
C HIS A 148 19.42 27.47 -0.17
N ASP A 149 19.70 26.26 0.26
CA ASP A 149 20.63 25.33 -0.42
C ASP A 149 20.16 24.95 -1.84
N ARG A 150 18.85 24.89 -2.09
CA ARG A 150 18.32 24.64 -3.44
C ARG A 150 18.51 25.81 -4.42
N ILE A 151 18.55 27.03 -3.92
CA ILE A 151 18.71 28.23 -4.77
C ILE A 151 20.18 28.38 -5.21
N ASP A 152 21.13 27.96 -4.39
CA ASP A 152 22.56 28.05 -4.72
C ASP A 152 23.00 26.99 -5.75
N VAL A 153 22.44 25.76 -5.70
CA VAL A 153 22.77 24.71 -6.68
C VAL A 153 22.30 25.06 -8.10
N THR A 154 21.21 25.81 -8.25
CA THR A 154 20.71 26.22 -9.58
C THR A 154 21.44 27.44 -10.16
N ARG A 155 22.29 28.12 -9.40
CA ARG A 155 23.06 29.30 -9.85
C ARG A 155 24.42 28.94 -10.48
N ASP A 156 24.96 27.77 -10.15
CA ASP A 156 26.26 27.31 -10.66
C ASP A 156 26.18 26.52 -11.98
N GLU A 157 24.97 26.14 -12.43
CA GLU A 157 24.78 25.43 -13.70
C GLU A 157 24.49 26.35 -14.92
N VAL A 158 24.52 27.68 -14.74
CA VAL A 158 24.31 28.63 -15.81
C VAL A 158 25.54 29.55 -15.96
N LYS A 159 26.72 28.94 -16.23
CA LYS A 159 27.88 29.64 -16.80
C LYS A 159 28.60 28.78 -17.80
#